data_c2ab3a23bba81243093e4f16bb15b0a0
#
_entry.id   c2ab3a23bba81243093e4f16bb15b0a0
#
_cell.length_a   1.000
_cell.length_b   1.000
_cell.length_c   1.000
_cell.angle_alpha   90.00
_cell.angle_beta   90.00
_cell.angle_gamma   90.00
#
_symmetry.space_group_name_H-M   'P 1'
#
loop_
_entity.id
_entity.type
_entity.pdbx_description
1 polymer ?
#
loop_
_entity_poly.entity_id
_entity_poly.type
_entity_poly.pdbx_seq_one_letter_code
_entity_poly.pdbx_strand_id
1 'polypeptide(L)'
;RTAAMRDVRKIISEKFDYLSRRYLLEAIKAQEVIPHIREHLAMGRKVVVFHDYNKGGGFNPFDLSERAIDAEMSESGDAEAINGIIREFRTEFKDLISSDLFKASSPITNFQIEFPGILLVNGSVPAKVRRENVAKFQDDASGPQVILVQAQAGKEGISLHDTTGKHQRVLFNLGQPTQPTMAMQQEGRIYRMGQVSDAIIRYLNTGTNWEKWAFATTIAQRASAAENLGSGEMARAIKDAFISGFEESGDYRAGMEGEGKGGKDRDKAANDAISEYDR
;
A
#
# COMPACT_ATOMS: atom_id res chain seq x y z
N ARG A 1 -36.81 7.54 -0.37
CA ARG A 1 -35.69 6.91 0.37
C ARG A 1 -34.63 6.32 -0.59
N THR A 2 -35.02 5.52 -1.61
CA THR A 2 -34.04 4.88 -2.53
C THR A 2 -33.20 5.90 -3.34
N ALA A 3 -33.81 6.98 -3.84
CA ALA A 3 -33.10 8.03 -4.53
C ALA A 3 -32.13 8.77 -3.59
N ALA A 4 -32.58 9.18 -2.40
CA ALA A 4 -31.75 9.83 -1.41
C ALA A 4 -30.59 8.94 -0.93
N MET A 5 -30.80 7.61 -0.83
CA MET A 5 -29.69 6.67 -0.56
C MET A 5 -28.67 6.62 -1.69
N ARG A 6 -29.10 6.71 -2.96
CA ARG A 6 -28.15 6.81 -4.10
C ARG A 6 -27.36 8.11 -4.05
N ASP A 7 -27.98 9.22 -3.68
CA ASP A 7 -27.28 10.50 -3.49
C ASP A 7 -26.23 10.42 -2.38
N VAL A 8 -26.54 9.84 -1.22
CA VAL A 8 -25.57 9.65 -0.13
C VAL A 8 -24.42 8.73 -0.58
N ARG A 9 -24.72 7.63 -1.30
CA ARG A 9 -23.70 6.75 -1.89
C ARG A 9 -22.79 7.50 -2.86
N LYS A 10 -23.32 8.39 -3.68
CA LYS A 10 -22.55 9.22 -4.61
C LYS A 10 -21.59 10.14 -3.85
N ILE A 11 -22.08 10.83 -2.80
CA ILE A 11 -21.27 11.71 -1.94
C ILE A 11 -20.09 10.93 -1.31
N ILE A 12 -20.34 9.73 -0.79
CA ILE A 12 -19.28 8.88 -0.25
C ILE A 12 -18.29 8.46 -1.34
N SER A 13 -18.80 8.03 -2.50
CA SER A 13 -17.97 7.56 -3.61
C SER A 13 -17.05 8.66 -4.15
N GLU A 14 -17.49 9.91 -4.19
CA GLU A 14 -16.69 11.07 -4.61
C GLU A 14 -15.51 11.34 -3.66
N LYS A 15 -15.70 11.08 -2.35
CA LYS A 15 -14.61 11.16 -1.37
C LYS A 15 -13.61 10.01 -1.48
N PHE A 16 -14.02 8.87 -2.04
CA PHE A 16 -13.20 7.70 -2.27
C PHE A 16 -12.67 7.62 -3.70
N ASP A 17 -12.21 8.72 -4.27
CA ASP A 17 -11.52 8.66 -5.54
C ASP A 17 -10.26 7.76 -5.44
N TYR A 18 -9.71 7.38 -6.58
CA TYR A 18 -8.58 6.46 -6.64
C TYR A 18 -7.36 6.96 -5.84
N LEU A 19 -7.06 8.25 -5.95
CA LEU A 19 -5.88 8.84 -5.33
C LEU A 19 -6.05 9.01 -3.81
N SER A 20 -7.19 9.53 -3.38
CA SER A 20 -7.54 9.71 -1.96
C SER A 20 -7.53 8.38 -1.22
N ARG A 21 -8.05 7.33 -1.85
CA ARG A 21 -8.00 5.97 -1.30
C ARG A 21 -6.57 5.49 -1.11
N ARG A 22 -5.70 5.68 -2.09
CA ARG A 22 -4.29 5.29 -1.97
C ARG A 22 -3.57 6.07 -0.89
N TYR A 23 -3.82 7.36 -0.77
CA TYR A 23 -3.25 8.19 0.32
C TYR A 23 -3.66 7.69 1.70
N LEU A 24 -4.95 7.39 1.88
CA LEU A 24 -5.45 6.88 3.15
C LEU A 24 -4.83 5.53 3.51
N LEU A 25 -4.86 4.57 2.58
CA LEU A 25 -4.33 3.22 2.83
C LEU A 25 -2.82 3.23 3.08
N GLU A 26 -2.07 4.08 2.38
CA GLU A 26 -0.63 4.21 2.60
C GLU A 26 -0.33 4.86 3.96
N ALA A 27 -1.11 5.87 4.38
CA ALA A 27 -0.98 6.51 5.68
C ALA A 27 -1.26 5.53 6.83
N ILE A 28 -2.31 4.72 6.72
CA ILE A 28 -2.65 3.68 7.70
C ILE A 28 -1.50 2.66 7.79
N LYS A 29 -1.03 2.14 6.67
CA LYS A 29 0.09 1.19 6.66
C LYS A 29 1.38 1.77 7.23
N ALA A 30 1.65 3.05 6.96
CA ALA A 30 2.80 3.74 7.53
C ALA A 30 2.75 3.85 9.05
N GLN A 31 1.56 3.94 9.64
CA GLN A 31 1.37 3.93 11.09
C GLN A 31 1.52 2.51 11.66
N GLU A 32 0.84 1.55 11.05
CA GLU A 32 0.80 0.17 11.55
C GLU A 32 2.13 -0.58 11.42
N VAL A 33 2.99 -0.20 10.50
CA VAL A 33 4.29 -0.87 10.30
C VAL A 33 5.36 -0.49 11.33
N ILE A 34 5.18 0.60 12.08
CA ILE A 34 6.19 1.13 13.02
C ILE A 34 6.69 0.08 14.03
N PRO A 35 5.82 -0.68 14.72
CA PRO A 35 6.27 -1.71 15.65
C PRO A 35 7.17 -2.76 14.99
N HIS A 36 6.81 -3.21 13.79
CA HIS A 36 7.58 -4.20 13.04
C HIS A 36 8.95 -3.67 12.61
N ILE A 37 9.03 -2.40 12.22
CA ILE A 37 10.30 -1.76 11.89
C ILE A 37 11.20 -1.70 13.13
N ARG A 38 10.66 -1.30 14.27
CA ARG A 38 11.40 -1.26 15.55
C ARG A 38 11.94 -2.63 15.94
N GLU A 39 11.16 -3.68 15.75
CA GLU A 39 11.56 -5.06 15.99
C GLU A 39 12.76 -5.45 15.12
N HIS A 40 12.72 -5.16 13.81
CA HIS A 40 13.85 -5.41 12.91
C HIS A 40 15.10 -4.59 13.25
N LEU A 41 14.94 -3.35 13.65
CA LEU A 41 16.07 -2.52 14.10
C LEU A 41 16.71 -3.08 15.39
N ALA A 42 15.90 -3.57 16.34
CA ALA A 42 16.37 -4.22 17.56
C ALA A 42 17.15 -5.52 17.27
N MET A 43 16.83 -6.20 16.16
CA MET A 43 17.60 -7.36 15.66
C MET A 43 18.89 -6.97 14.92
N GLY A 44 19.27 -5.70 14.89
CA GLY A 44 20.46 -5.22 14.20
C GLY A 44 20.32 -5.08 12.68
N ARG A 45 19.12 -5.14 12.15
CA ARG A 45 18.84 -5.04 10.71
C ARG A 45 18.75 -3.59 10.23
N LYS A 46 18.98 -3.38 8.94
CA LYS A 46 18.67 -2.11 8.26
C LYS A 46 17.38 -2.24 7.47
N VAL A 47 16.52 -1.23 7.58
CA VAL A 47 15.17 -1.28 7.04
C VAL A 47 15.02 -0.29 5.88
N VAL A 48 14.57 -0.80 4.75
CA VAL A 48 14.20 -0.02 3.57
C VAL A 48 12.67 0.02 3.51
N VAL A 49 12.11 1.22 3.40
CA VAL A 49 10.65 1.39 3.27
C VAL A 49 10.38 2.09 1.95
N PHE A 50 9.60 1.44 1.07
CA PHE A 50 9.10 2.08 -0.13
C PHE A 50 7.71 2.66 0.09
N HIS A 51 7.49 3.88 -0.40
CA HIS A 51 6.21 4.55 -0.42
C HIS A 51 5.98 5.20 -1.78
N ASP A 52 4.71 5.46 -2.15
CA ASP A 52 4.38 6.04 -3.44
C ASP A 52 4.28 7.58 -3.39
N TYR A 53 3.73 8.14 -2.31
CA TYR A 53 3.33 9.53 -2.25
C TYR A 53 4.08 10.34 -1.19
N ASN A 54 4.66 11.46 -1.58
CA ASN A 54 5.30 12.40 -0.65
C ASN A 54 4.28 13.22 0.16
N LYS A 55 3.08 13.37 -0.37
CA LYS A 55 1.96 14.09 0.24
C LYS A 55 0.84 13.09 0.49
N GLY A 56 -0.11 13.52 1.27
CA GLY A 56 -1.24 12.71 1.65
C GLY A 56 -1.27 12.55 3.17
N GLY A 57 -2.20 11.80 3.63
CA GLY A 57 -2.47 11.54 5.03
C GLY A 57 -3.81 10.87 5.15
N GLY A 58 -4.22 10.62 6.38
CA GLY A 58 -5.57 10.18 6.66
C GLY A 58 -6.57 11.28 6.38
N PHE A 59 -7.73 10.88 5.94
CA PHE A 59 -8.94 11.68 5.90
C PHE A 59 -10.11 10.74 6.22
N ASN A 60 -11.18 11.30 6.75
CA ASN A 60 -12.36 10.50 7.05
C ASN A 60 -13.39 10.58 5.93
N PRO A 61 -13.49 9.57 5.07
CA PRO A 61 -14.47 9.57 3.99
C PRO A 61 -15.91 9.42 4.49
N PHE A 62 -16.10 8.95 5.71
CA PHE A 62 -17.40 8.73 6.36
C PHE A 62 -17.85 9.92 7.21
N ASP A 63 -17.02 10.94 7.36
CA ASP A 63 -17.41 12.19 7.99
C ASP A 63 -18.26 13.01 7.00
N LEU A 64 -19.55 12.69 6.98
CA LEU A 64 -20.55 13.34 6.15
C LEU A 64 -21.18 14.47 6.98
N SER A 65 -20.94 15.72 6.58
CA SER A 65 -21.66 16.87 7.11
C SER A 65 -23.01 17.04 6.41
N GLU A 66 -24.01 17.51 7.14
CA GLU A 66 -25.24 18.01 6.53
C GLU A 66 -24.88 19.15 5.57
N ARG A 67 -25.38 19.08 4.35
CA ARG A 67 -25.08 20.08 3.32
C ARG A 67 -26.36 20.80 2.90
N ALA A 68 -26.23 22.05 2.51
CA ALA A 68 -27.14 22.65 1.55
C ALA A 68 -26.92 21.89 0.23
N ILE A 69 -27.82 20.97 -0.09
CA ILE A 69 -27.71 20.15 -1.28
C ILE A 69 -28.32 20.96 -2.41
N ASP A 70 -27.52 21.15 -3.45
CA ASP A 70 -27.98 21.74 -4.69
C ASP A 70 -29.01 20.80 -5.31
N ALA A 71 -30.29 21.16 -5.27
CA ALA A 71 -31.40 20.31 -5.71
C ALA A 71 -31.26 19.92 -7.21
N GLU A 72 -30.53 20.71 -8.00
CA GLU A 72 -30.27 20.41 -9.42
C GLU A 72 -29.25 19.28 -9.62
N MET A 73 -28.41 18.97 -8.63
CA MET A 73 -27.39 17.91 -8.69
C MET A 73 -27.78 16.60 -7.99
N SER A 74 -28.94 16.56 -7.36
CA SER A 74 -29.44 15.43 -6.57
C SER A 74 -30.51 14.65 -7.37
N GLU A 75 -30.41 13.32 -7.39
CA GLU A 75 -31.47 12.48 -8.01
C GLU A 75 -32.80 12.56 -7.26
N SER A 76 -32.76 12.79 -5.97
CA SER A 76 -33.97 12.89 -5.14
C SER A 76 -34.58 14.28 -5.13
N GLY A 77 -33.78 15.33 -5.32
CA GLY A 77 -34.18 16.72 -5.10
C GLY A 77 -34.64 17.03 -3.67
N ASP A 78 -34.44 16.12 -2.71
CA ASP A 78 -34.96 16.16 -1.34
C ASP A 78 -33.78 16.20 -0.34
N ALA A 79 -33.35 17.42 -0.02
CA ALA A 79 -32.24 17.67 0.90
C ALA A 79 -32.53 17.12 2.32
N GLU A 80 -33.81 17.18 2.78
CA GLU A 80 -34.18 16.70 4.11
C GLU A 80 -34.09 15.16 4.19
N ALA A 81 -34.52 14.45 3.15
CA ALA A 81 -34.40 13.00 3.09
C ALA A 81 -32.92 12.57 3.06
N ILE A 82 -32.05 13.28 2.34
CA ILE A 82 -30.61 13.00 2.29
C ILE A 82 -29.97 13.27 3.65
N ASN A 83 -30.24 14.43 4.26
CA ASN A 83 -29.72 14.78 5.57
C ASN A 83 -30.23 13.84 6.66
N GLY A 84 -31.46 13.34 6.56
CA GLY A 84 -32.01 12.30 7.42
C GLY A 84 -31.18 11.02 7.37
N ILE A 85 -30.83 10.54 6.17
CA ILE A 85 -29.98 9.36 5.99
C ILE A 85 -28.55 9.62 6.52
N ILE A 86 -27.99 10.81 6.32
CA ILE A 86 -26.68 11.19 6.86
C ILE A 86 -26.71 11.14 8.40
N ARG A 87 -27.74 11.63 9.05
CA ARG A 87 -27.90 11.57 10.52
C ARG A 87 -28.01 10.12 11.02
N GLU A 88 -28.83 9.29 10.35
CA GLU A 88 -28.92 7.85 10.66
C GLU A 88 -27.54 7.19 10.54
N PHE A 89 -26.84 7.41 9.43
CA PHE A 89 -25.50 6.86 9.18
C PHE A 89 -24.49 7.29 10.26
N ARG A 90 -24.45 8.58 10.62
CA ARG A 90 -23.54 9.10 11.66
C ARG A 90 -23.81 8.50 13.04
N THR A 91 -25.06 8.18 13.33
CA THR A 91 -25.46 7.55 14.60
C THR A 91 -25.05 6.09 14.62
N GLU A 92 -25.37 5.37 13.57
CA GLU A 92 -25.10 3.93 13.46
C GLU A 92 -23.60 3.61 13.40
N PHE A 93 -22.82 4.43 12.67
CA PHE A 93 -21.39 4.22 12.45
C PHE A 93 -20.49 5.19 13.24
N LYS A 94 -20.96 5.65 14.39
CA LYS A 94 -20.25 6.63 15.22
C LYS A 94 -18.80 6.21 15.54
N ASP A 95 -18.60 4.96 15.92
CA ASP A 95 -17.28 4.43 16.30
C ASP A 95 -16.32 4.37 15.11
N LEU A 96 -16.84 3.98 13.93
CA LEU A 96 -16.06 4.03 12.69
C LEU A 96 -15.65 5.46 12.34
N ILE A 97 -16.60 6.41 12.41
CA ILE A 97 -16.36 7.83 12.08
C ILE A 97 -15.34 8.46 13.04
N SER A 98 -15.33 8.05 14.30
CA SER A 98 -14.39 8.56 15.31
C SER A 98 -13.04 7.84 15.33
N SER A 99 -12.83 6.83 14.49
CA SER A 99 -11.62 6.04 14.48
C SER A 99 -10.36 6.86 14.19
N ASP A 100 -9.31 6.62 14.98
CA ASP A 100 -8.01 7.28 14.81
C ASP A 100 -7.27 6.84 13.53
N LEU A 101 -7.68 5.72 12.91
CA LEU A 101 -7.14 5.27 11.63
C LEU A 101 -7.24 6.34 10.53
N PHE A 102 -8.30 7.15 10.57
CA PHE A 102 -8.49 8.22 9.59
C PHE A 102 -7.68 9.49 9.87
N LYS A 103 -6.99 9.54 11.02
CA LYS A 103 -6.13 10.67 11.42
C LYS A 103 -4.66 10.43 11.11
N ALA A 104 -4.33 9.29 10.49
CA ALA A 104 -2.95 8.92 10.19
C ALA A 104 -2.24 10.02 9.38
N SER A 105 -1.01 10.36 9.76
CA SER A 105 -0.18 11.31 9.03
C SER A 105 0.33 10.71 7.71
N SER A 106 0.82 11.58 6.82
CA SER A 106 1.52 11.09 5.62
C SER A 106 2.70 10.18 6.02
N PRO A 107 3.11 9.23 5.17
CA PRO A 107 4.24 8.36 5.47
C PRO A 107 5.49 9.14 5.90
N ILE A 108 5.85 10.20 5.17
CA ILE A 108 7.03 11.00 5.49
C ILE A 108 6.91 11.62 6.90
N THR A 109 5.79 12.27 7.19
CA THR A 109 5.57 12.91 8.49
C THR A 109 5.61 11.90 9.62
N ASN A 110 4.91 10.78 9.46
CA ASN A 110 4.85 9.73 10.47
C ASN A 110 6.24 9.14 10.76
N PHE A 111 6.98 8.79 9.70
CA PHE A 111 8.32 8.21 9.86
C PHE A 111 9.36 9.20 10.40
N GLN A 112 9.25 10.50 10.10
CA GLN A 112 10.13 11.52 10.68
C GLN A 112 9.90 11.71 12.17
N ILE A 113 8.66 11.58 12.64
CA ILE A 113 8.31 11.63 14.05
C ILE A 113 8.83 10.38 14.78
N GLU A 114 8.61 9.21 14.21
CA GLU A 114 8.89 7.92 14.85
C GLU A 114 10.36 7.50 14.79
N PHE A 115 11.08 7.95 13.77
CA PHE A 115 12.51 7.66 13.55
C PHE A 115 13.30 8.95 13.34
N PRO A 116 13.65 9.68 14.41
CA PRO A 116 14.51 10.85 14.29
C PRO A 116 15.83 10.51 13.57
N GLY A 117 16.14 11.25 12.52
CA GLY A 117 17.32 10.96 11.68
C GLY A 117 17.10 9.97 10.54
N ILE A 118 15.85 9.63 10.25
CA ILE A 118 15.51 8.82 9.06
C ILE A 118 16.14 9.39 7.78
N LEU A 119 16.64 8.50 6.94
CA LEU A 119 17.22 8.86 5.65
C LEU A 119 16.12 8.92 4.59
N LEU A 120 16.05 10.03 3.85
CA LEU A 120 15.01 10.25 2.84
C LEU A 120 15.58 10.22 1.42
N VAL A 121 14.92 9.48 0.53
CA VAL A 121 15.19 9.45 -0.92
C VAL A 121 13.88 9.69 -1.66
N ASN A 122 13.61 10.94 -1.99
CA ASN A 122 12.42 11.34 -2.72
C ASN A 122 12.68 12.57 -3.60
N GLY A 123 11.70 12.96 -4.41
CA GLY A 123 11.83 14.07 -5.36
C GLY A 123 12.02 15.45 -4.72
N SER A 124 11.67 15.64 -3.44
CA SER A 124 11.85 16.90 -2.72
C SER A 124 13.25 17.05 -2.09
N VAL A 125 14.02 15.95 -2.01
CA VAL A 125 15.38 15.94 -1.47
C VAL A 125 16.38 16.18 -2.62
N PRO A 126 17.33 17.13 -2.49
CA PRO A 126 18.34 17.36 -3.53
C PRO A 126 19.14 16.10 -3.88
N ALA A 127 19.52 15.93 -5.15
CA ALA A 127 20.19 14.73 -5.64
C ALA A 127 21.53 14.42 -4.90
N LYS A 128 22.26 15.46 -4.49
CA LYS A 128 23.48 15.31 -3.68
C LYS A 128 23.15 14.66 -2.33
N VAL A 129 22.14 15.20 -1.63
CA VAL A 129 21.71 14.70 -0.30
C VAL A 129 21.14 13.29 -0.42
N ARG A 130 20.40 12.96 -1.49
CA ARG A 130 19.94 11.58 -1.71
C ARG A 130 21.12 10.59 -1.80
N ARG A 131 22.19 10.95 -2.53
CA ARG A 131 23.40 10.11 -2.62
C ARG A 131 24.12 9.97 -1.28
N GLU A 132 24.21 11.05 -0.52
CA GLU A 132 24.78 11.04 0.83
C GLU A 132 23.95 10.14 1.78
N ASN A 133 22.63 10.20 1.70
CA ASN A 133 21.72 9.34 2.49
C ASN A 133 21.89 7.87 2.14
N VAL A 134 22.02 7.53 0.85
CA VAL A 134 22.29 6.17 0.40
C VAL A 134 23.67 5.69 0.88
N ALA A 135 24.70 6.50 0.77
CA ALA A 135 26.04 6.18 1.27
C ALA A 135 26.03 5.96 2.79
N LYS A 136 25.36 6.82 3.55
CA LYS A 136 25.20 6.66 4.99
C LYS A 136 24.43 5.39 5.36
N PHE A 137 23.40 5.03 4.60
CA PHE A 137 22.67 3.78 4.82
C PHE A 137 23.55 2.56 4.55
N GLN A 138 24.48 2.62 3.60
CA GLN A 138 25.39 1.53 3.28
C GLN A 138 26.55 1.41 4.26
N ASP A 139 26.89 2.49 4.97
CA ASP A 139 27.95 2.47 5.96
C ASP A 139 27.53 1.67 7.20
N ASP A 140 28.23 0.55 7.46
CA ASP A 140 27.95 -0.30 8.61
C ASP A 140 28.24 0.36 9.96
N ALA A 141 29.13 1.34 10.00
CA ALA A 141 29.41 2.10 11.21
C ALA A 141 28.21 2.93 11.69
N SER A 142 27.27 3.23 10.80
CA SER A 142 26.05 3.94 11.15
C SER A 142 25.01 3.07 11.90
N GLY A 143 25.24 1.75 12.01
CA GLY A 143 24.37 0.81 12.72
C GLY A 143 23.00 0.56 12.06
N PRO A 144 22.06 -0.06 12.76
CA PRO A 144 20.69 -0.24 12.29
C PRO A 144 20.01 1.09 11.98
N GLN A 145 19.45 1.20 10.79
CA GLN A 145 18.84 2.46 10.29
C GLN A 145 17.63 2.20 9.42
N VAL A 146 16.79 3.24 9.29
CA VAL A 146 15.67 3.26 8.34
C VAL A 146 15.98 4.23 7.21
N ILE A 147 15.74 3.79 5.98
CA ILE A 147 15.72 4.65 4.80
C ILE A 147 14.33 4.60 4.16
N LEU A 148 13.71 5.77 3.96
CA LEU A 148 12.41 5.92 3.32
C LEU A 148 12.60 6.36 1.88
N VAL A 149 12.15 5.55 0.94
CA VAL A 149 12.39 5.72 -0.49
C VAL A 149 11.06 5.89 -1.22
N GLN A 150 10.88 7.02 -1.90
CA GLN A 150 9.75 7.16 -2.81
C GLN A 150 9.96 6.28 -4.04
N ALA A 151 8.97 5.49 -4.42
CA ALA A 151 9.03 4.53 -5.53
C ALA A 151 9.52 5.16 -6.85
N GLN A 152 9.09 6.36 -7.15
CA GLN A 152 9.52 7.11 -8.33
C GLN A 152 11.02 7.50 -8.28
N ALA A 153 11.49 7.97 -7.12
CA ALA A 153 12.89 8.36 -6.92
C ALA A 153 13.82 7.15 -6.86
N GLY A 154 13.32 6.00 -6.45
CA GLY A 154 14.05 4.74 -6.43
C GLY A 154 14.46 4.22 -7.81
N LYS A 155 13.96 4.81 -8.91
CA LYS A 155 14.37 4.49 -10.28
C LYS A 155 15.83 4.90 -10.59
N GLU A 156 16.45 5.76 -9.78
CA GLU A 156 17.82 6.30 -9.98
C GLU A 156 18.96 5.29 -9.77
N GLY A 157 18.71 3.98 -9.87
CA GLY A 157 19.77 2.98 -9.82
C GLY A 157 20.45 2.79 -8.46
N ILE A 158 19.81 3.22 -7.36
CA ILE A 158 20.35 3.06 -6.00
C ILE A 158 20.52 1.60 -5.62
N SER A 159 21.56 1.30 -4.85
CA SER A 159 21.85 -0.03 -4.30
C SER A 159 21.74 0.04 -2.79
N LEU A 160 20.90 -0.81 -2.21
CA LEU A 160 20.62 -0.85 -0.77
C LEU A 160 20.83 -2.25 -0.18
N HIS A 161 21.38 -3.20 -0.97
CA HIS A 161 21.64 -4.57 -0.57
C HIS A 161 22.77 -4.67 0.47
N ASP A 162 22.78 -5.74 1.22
CA ASP A 162 23.84 -6.01 2.18
C ASP A 162 25.12 -6.54 1.48
N THR A 163 26.20 -5.80 1.57
CA THR A 163 27.49 -6.14 0.96
C THR A 163 28.51 -6.73 1.93
N THR A 164 28.20 -6.78 3.22
CA THR A 164 29.18 -7.16 4.27
C THR A 164 28.68 -8.29 5.18
N GLY A 165 27.39 -8.54 5.24
CA GLY A 165 26.78 -9.50 6.14
C GLY A 165 26.52 -8.97 7.57
N LYS A 166 26.92 -7.73 7.88
CA LYS A 166 26.74 -7.17 9.23
C LYS A 166 25.30 -6.78 9.53
N HIS A 167 24.61 -6.24 8.55
CA HIS A 167 23.25 -5.76 8.71
C HIS A 167 22.34 -6.30 7.61
N GLN A 168 21.63 -7.39 7.90
CA GLN A 168 20.62 -7.92 6.99
C GLN A 168 19.62 -6.84 6.57
N ARG A 169 19.19 -6.83 5.32
CA ARG A 169 18.25 -5.86 4.77
C ARG A 169 16.82 -6.38 4.83
N VAL A 170 15.93 -5.52 5.29
CA VAL A 170 14.48 -5.76 5.28
C VAL A 170 13.81 -4.66 4.47
N LEU A 171 12.97 -5.04 3.52
CA LEU A 171 12.16 -4.13 2.73
C LEU A 171 10.72 -4.23 3.15
N PHE A 172 10.12 -3.09 3.51
CA PHE A 172 8.68 -2.92 3.65
C PHE A 172 8.15 -2.10 2.47
N ASN A 173 7.12 -2.61 1.81
CA ASN A 173 6.46 -1.88 0.75
C ASN A 173 5.09 -1.40 1.22
N LEU A 174 4.94 -0.09 1.44
CA LEU A 174 3.67 0.55 1.83
C LEU A 174 2.75 0.72 0.61
N GLY A 175 3.33 1.10 -0.53
CA GLY A 175 2.60 1.19 -1.79
C GLY A 175 2.41 -0.18 -2.41
N GLN A 176 1.30 -0.37 -3.11
CA GLN A 176 1.16 -1.52 -4.00
C GLN A 176 1.60 -1.12 -5.40
N PRO A 177 2.73 -1.67 -5.90
CA PRO A 177 3.14 -1.41 -7.26
C PRO A 177 2.05 -1.85 -8.23
N THR A 178 1.61 -0.94 -9.10
CA THR A 178 0.59 -1.23 -10.12
C THR A 178 1.16 -1.93 -11.35
N GLN A 179 2.49 -1.97 -11.44
CA GLN A 179 3.20 -2.62 -12.54
C GLN A 179 4.18 -3.67 -11.99
N PRO A 180 4.20 -4.89 -12.55
CA PRO A 180 5.10 -5.97 -12.13
C PRO A 180 6.58 -5.56 -12.14
N THR A 181 7.00 -4.85 -13.19
CA THR A 181 8.37 -4.36 -13.34
C THR A 181 8.77 -3.39 -12.23
N MET A 182 7.84 -2.56 -11.74
CA MET A 182 8.12 -1.66 -10.63
C MET A 182 8.37 -2.44 -9.33
N ALA A 183 7.58 -3.46 -9.04
CA ALA A 183 7.79 -4.32 -7.88
C ALA A 183 9.17 -5.00 -7.93
N MET A 184 9.50 -5.61 -9.07
CA MET A 184 10.82 -6.25 -9.28
C MET A 184 11.98 -5.26 -9.15
N GLN A 185 11.82 -4.03 -9.66
CA GLN A 185 12.82 -2.98 -9.51
C GLN A 185 13.04 -2.55 -8.05
N GLN A 186 11.96 -2.44 -7.26
CA GLN A 186 12.06 -2.11 -5.84
C GLN A 186 12.78 -3.22 -5.07
N GLU A 187 12.40 -4.47 -5.26
CA GLU A 187 13.06 -5.63 -4.63
C GLU A 187 14.52 -5.73 -5.06
N GLY A 188 14.81 -5.52 -6.33
CA GLY A 188 16.17 -5.50 -6.86
C GLY A 188 17.08 -4.41 -6.26
N ARG A 189 16.56 -3.54 -5.36
CA ARG A 189 17.41 -2.62 -4.59
C ARG A 189 18.07 -3.30 -3.40
N ILE A 190 17.45 -4.33 -2.82
CA ILE A 190 17.99 -5.08 -1.69
C ILE A 190 18.34 -6.51 -2.05
N TYR A 191 17.70 -7.09 -3.09
CA TYR A 191 17.94 -8.43 -3.61
C TYR A 191 18.66 -8.34 -4.96
N ARG A 192 19.97 -8.51 -4.94
CA ARG A 192 20.78 -8.44 -6.16
C ARG A 192 22.12 -9.15 -6.01
N MET A 193 22.79 -9.36 -7.14
CA MET A 193 24.11 -9.96 -7.18
C MET A 193 25.10 -9.21 -6.26
N GLY A 194 25.85 -9.97 -5.46
CA GLY A 194 26.80 -9.44 -4.48
C GLY A 194 26.25 -9.19 -3.08
N GLN A 195 24.96 -9.51 -2.82
CA GLN A 195 24.46 -9.54 -1.46
C GLN A 195 25.10 -10.69 -0.66
N VAL A 196 25.33 -10.45 0.63
CA VAL A 196 25.95 -11.42 1.55
C VAL A 196 24.91 -12.11 2.42
N SER A 197 23.94 -11.37 2.96
CA SER A 197 22.84 -11.93 3.72
C SER A 197 21.54 -12.00 2.92
N ASP A 198 20.63 -12.89 3.28
CA ASP A 198 19.32 -12.99 2.66
C ASP A 198 18.51 -11.71 2.83
N ALA A 199 17.86 -11.27 1.76
CA ALA A 199 16.96 -10.14 1.80
C ALA A 199 15.57 -10.58 2.30
N ILE A 200 15.00 -9.82 3.23
CA ILE A 200 13.63 -10.02 3.71
C ILE A 200 12.73 -8.99 3.01
N ILE A 201 11.69 -9.46 2.34
CA ILE A 201 10.74 -8.60 1.63
C ILE A 201 9.37 -8.76 2.26
N ARG A 202 8.73 -7.64 2.63
CA ARG A 202 7.41 -7.57 3.25
C ARG A 202 6.50 -6.65 2.45
N TYR A 203 5.38 -7.18 2.02
CA TYR A 203 4.30 -6.41 1.42
C TYR A 203 3.20 -6.20 2.46
N LEU A 204 2.78 -4.95 2.64
CA LEU A 204 1.74 -4.59 3.59
C LEU A 204 0.39 -4.51 2.90
N ASN A 205 -0.62 -5.08 3.53
CA ASN A 205 -1.98 -5.11 3.06
C ASN A 205 -2.94 -4.76 4.21
N THR A 206 -3.85 -3.83 3.99
CA THR A 206 -4.87 -3.44 4.98
C THR A 206 -6.04 -4.43 5.07
N GLY A 207 -6.05 -5.48 4.26
CA GLY A 207 -7.14 -6.46 4.21
C GLY A 207 -8.39 -5.98 3.47
N THR A 208 -8.38 -4.77 2.91
CA THR A 208 -9.51 -4.28 2.12
C THR A 208 -9.67 -5.07 0.83
N ASN A 209 -10.91 -5.31 0.39
CA ASN A 209 -11.20 -6.02 -0.86
C ASN A 209 -10.53 -5.36 -2.08
N TRP A 210 -10.38 -4.03 -2.06
CA TRP A 210 -9.69 -3.32 -3.11
C TRP A 210 -8.20 -3.66 -3.17
N GLU A 211 -7.51 -3.71 -2.03
CA GLU A 211 -6.09 -4.10 -1.98
C GLU A 211 -5.89 -5.58 -2.28
N LYS A 212 -6.76 -6.45 -1.76
CA LYS A 212 -6.73 -7.89 -2.08
C LYS A 212 -6.77 -8.09 -3.59
N TRP A 213 -7.72 -7.45 -4.26
CA TRP A 213 -7.84 -7.53 -5.72
C TRP A 213 -6.62 -6.93 -6.45
N ALA A 214 -6.17 -5.74 -6.08
CA ALA A 214 -5.03 -5.08 -6.71
C ALA A 214 -3.75 -5.91 -6.51
N PHE A 215 -3.57 -6.50 -5.33
CA PHE A 215 -2.44 -7.36 -5.01
C PHE A 215 -2.48 -8.65 -5.83
N ALA A 216 -3.62 -9.34 -5.89
CA ALA A 216 -3.79 -10.57 -6.66
C ALA A 216 -3.44 -10.35 -8.15
N THR A 217 -4.01 -9.32 -8.76
CA THR A 217 -3.76 -8.98 -10.16
C THR A 217 -2.28 -8.65 -10.41
N THR A 218 -1.67 -7.85 -9.54
CA THR A 218 -0.26 -7.46 -9.68
C THR A 218 0.68 -8.66 -9.50
N ILE A 219 0.40 -9.55 -8.55
CA ILE A 219 1.22 -10.75 -8.29
C ILE A 219 1.13 -11.73 -9.46
N ALA A 220 -0.07 -11.99 -10.00
CA ALA A 220 -0.22 -12.86 -11.15
C ALA A 220 0.57 -12.35 -12.37
N GLN A 221 0.42 -11.06 -12.70
CA GLN A 221 1.18 -10.43 -13.78
C GLN A 221 2.69 -10.46 -13.53
N ARG A 222 3.12 -10.31 -12.28
CA ARG A 222 4.51 -10.31 -11.89
C ARG A 222 5.13 -11.70 -11.99
N ALA A 223 4.41 -12.75 -11.61
CA ALA A 223 4.85 -14.13 -11.78
C ALA A 223 5.06 -14.46 -13.27
N SER A 224 4.11 -14.09 -14.13
CA SER A 224 4.22 -14.24 -15.58
C SER A 224 5.40 -13.45 -16.15
N ALA A 225 5.62 -12.20 -15.70
CA ALA A 225 6.77 -11.42 -16.13
C ALA A 225 8.11 -12.05 -15.71
N ALA A 226 8.18 -12.61 -14.50
CA ALA A 226 9.36 -13.29 -14.00
C ALA A 226 9.66 -14.57 -14.80
N GLU A 227 8.66 -15.34 -15.17
CA GLU A 227 8.79 -16.52 -16.05
C GLU A 227 9.35 -16.14 -17.42
N ASN A 228 8.82 -15.08 -18.04
CA ASN A 228 9.28 -14.58 -19.34
C ASN A 228 10.73 -14.03 -19.31
N LEU A 229 11.20 -13.57 -18.15
CA LEU A 229 12.58 -13.11 -17.94
C LEU A 229 13.54 -14.25 -17.56
N GLY A 230 13.08 -15.50 -17.56
CA GLY A 230 13.91 -16.67 -17.33
C GLY A 230 14.21 -17.00 -15.87
N SER A 231 13.48 -16.41 -14.92
CA SER A 231 13.62 -16.68 -13.48
C SER A 231 12.46 -17.53 -12.93
N GLY A 232 12.40 -18.79 -13.32
CA GLY A 232 11.38 -19.72 -12.84
C GLY A 232 11.38 -19.90 -11.32
N GLU A 233 12.51 -19.75 -10.67
CA GLU A 233 12.64 -19.83 -9.21
C GLU A 233 12.01 -18.61 -8.53
N MET A 234 12.22 -17.40 -9.06
CA MET A 234 11.57 -16.19 -8.58
C MET A 234 10.05 -16.22 -8.82
N ALA A 235 9.62 -16.74 -9.96
CA ALA A 235 8.21 -16.91 -10.25
C ALA A 235 7.52 -17.82 -9.23
N ARG A 236 8.13 -18.96 -8.88
CA ARG A 236 7.64 -19.87 -7.84
C ARG A 236 7.58 -19.18 -6.49
N ALA A 237 8.65 -18.53 -6.05
CA ALA A 237 8.68 -17.82 -4.77
C ALA A 237 7.60 -16.73 -4.66
N ILE A 238 7.30 -16.02 -5.75
CA ILE A 238 6.21 -15.04 -5.81
C ILE A 238 4.85 -15.73 -5.69
N LYS A 239 4.64 -16.84 -6.42
CA LYS A 239 3.40 -17.63 -6.35
C LYS A 239 3.17 -18.21 -4.96
N ASP A 240 4.19 -18.81 -4.37
CA ASP A 240 4.13 -19.42 -3.04
C ASP A 240 3.83 -18.37 -1.95
N ALA A 241 4.46 -17.20 -1.99
CA ALA A 241 4.17 -16.11 -1.08
C ALA A 241 2.73 -15.56 -1.25
N PHE A 242 2.21 -15.59 -2.47
CA PHE A 242 0.83 -15.21 -2.75
C PHE A 242 -0.17 -16.20 -2.15
N ILE A 243 0.04 -17.50 -2.36
CA ILE A 243 -0.85 -18.54 -1.84
C ILE A 243 -0.86 -18.53 -0.32
N SER A 244 0.31 -18.55 0.33
CA SER A 244 0.39 -18.56 1.80
C SER A 244 -0.31 -17.34 2.42
N GLY A 245 -0.16 -16.15 1.84
CA GLY A 245 -0.83 -14.94 2.31
C GLY A 245 -2.37 -14.99 2.16
N PHE A 246 -2.89 -15.78 1.21
CA PHE A 246 -4.34 -15.95 1.03
C PHE A 246 -4.92 -17.09 1.88
N GLU A 247 -4.21 -18.17 2.07
CA GLU A 247 -4.62 -19.28 2.95
C GLU A 247 -4.75 -18.81 4.39
N GLU A 248 -3.83 -17.97 4.88
CA GLU A 248 -3.91 -17.38 6.22
C GLU A 248 -5.11 -16.44 6.40
N SER A 249 -5.58 -15.77 5.33
CA SER A 249 -6.70 -14.82 5.43
C SER A 249 -8.08 -15.48 5.39
N GLY A 250 -8.22 -16.74 5.00
CA GLY A 250 -9.48 -17.52 4.97
C GLY A 250 -10.59 -16.98 4.05
N ASP A 251 -10.37 -15.87 3.37
CA ASP A 251 -11.42 -15.00 2.84
C ASP A 251 -11.33 -14.77 1.31
N TYR A 252 -10.54 -15.58 0.66
CA TYR A 252 -10.23 -15.44 -0.75
C TYR A 252 -11.47 -15.43 -1.67
N ARG A 253 -12.46 -16.30 -1.41
CA ARG A 253 -13.67 -16.40 -2.22
C ARG A 253 -14.70 -15.30 -1.93
N ALA A 254 -14.80 -14.83 -0.70
CA ALA A 254 -15.76 -13.80 -0.31
C ALA A 254 -15.39 -12.40 -0.86
N GLY A 255 -14.10 -12.11 -1.10
CA GLY A 255 -13.64 -10.83 -1.64
C GLY A 255 -13.84 -10.64 -3.14
N MET A 256 -14.14 -11.72 -3.89
CA MET A 256 -14.29 -11.69 -5.34
C MET A 256 -15.74 -11.57 -5.83
N GLU A 257 -16.73 -11.75 -4.98
CA GLU A 257 -18.15 -11.61 -5.32
C GLU A 257 -18.60 -10.14 -5.27
N GLY A 258 -17.94 -9.26 -6.02
CA GLY A 258 -18.35 -7.87 -6.18
C GLY A 258 -19.41 -7.71 -7.26
N GLU A 259 -20.60 -7.25 -6.89
CA GLU A 259 -21.71 -6.98 -7.84
C GLU A 259 -21.39 -5.82 -8.79
N GLY A 260 -21.16 -6.12 -10.07
CA GLY A 260 -21.09 -5.12 -11.14
C GLY A 260 -20.56 -5.68 -12.46
N LYS A 261 -21.05 -5.16 -13.60
CA LYS A 261 -20.64 -5.59 -14.96
C LYS A 261 -19.11 -5.51 -15.20
N GLY A 262 -18.38 -4.68 -14.45
CA GLY A 262 -16.92 -4.63 -14.49
C GLY A 262 -16.23 -5.63 -13.54
N GLY A 263 -16.97 -6.19 -12.57
CA GLY A 263 -16.48 -7.23 -11.67
C GLY A 263 -16.30 -8.57 -12.37
N LYS A 264 -17.25 -8.98 -13.21
CA LYS A 264 -17.24 -10.31 -13.84
C LYS A 264 -16.04 -10.58 -14.74
N ASP A 265 -15.57 -9.57 -15.51
CA ASP A 265 -14.38 -9.73 -16.36
C ASP A 265 -13.08 -9.74 -15.52
N ARG A 266 -13.10 -9.04 -14.38
CA ARG A 266 -11.98 -8.98 -13.44
C ARG A 266 -11.89 -10.25 -12.60
N ASP A 267 -13.02 -10.77 -12.15
CA ASP A 267 -13.14 -12.05 -11.43
C ASP A 267 -12.73 -13.22 -12.33
N LYS A 268 -13.06 -13.15 -13.62
CA LYS A 268 -12.64 -14.14 -14.61
C LYS A 268 -11.11 -14.12 -14.78
N ALA A 269 -10.49 -12.96 -14.95
CA ALA A 269 -9.04 -12.84 -15.11
C ALA A 269 -8.29 -13.34 -13.88
N ALA A 270 -8.80 -13.08 -12.67
CA ALA A 270 -8.22 -13.58 -11.44
C ALA A 270 -8.43 -15.10 -11.27
N ASN A 271 -9.62 -15.60 -11.59
CA ASN A 271 -9.92 -17.04 -11.57
C ASN A 271 -9.15 -17.82 -12.65
N ASP A 272 -8.96 -17.23 -13.83
CA ASP A 272 -8.15 -17.81 -14.91
C ASP A 272 -6.67 -17.89 -14.48
N ALA A 273 -6.14 -16.83 -13.85
CA ALA A 273 -4.78 -16.83 -13.31
C ALA A 273 -4.56 -17.89 -12.23
N ILE A 274 -5.58 -18.17 -11.41
CA ILE A 274 -5.53 -19.22 -10.36
C ILE A 274 -5.72 -20.61 -10.96
N SER A 275 -6.64 -20.77 -11.91
CA SER A 275 -6.85 -22.08 -12.57
C SER A 275 -5.68 -22.49 -13.47
N GLU A 276 -4.92 -21.53 -13.98
CA GLU A 276 -3.67 -21.76 -14.70
C GLU A 276 -2.54 -22.17 -13.73
N TYR A 277 -2.63 -21.77 -12.46
CA TYR A 277 -1.72 -22.15 -11.39
C TYR A 277 -1.96 -23.58 -10.88
N ASP A 278 -3.20 -24.03 -10.83
CA ASP A 278 -3.59 -25.37 -10.38
C ASP A 278 -3.33 -26.47 -11.44
N ARG A 279 -2.78 -26.12 -12.59
CA ARG A 279 -2.36 -27.05 -13.67
C ARG A 279 -0.84 -27.18 -13.71
#